data_264d502593f7e39806d86c68666e8ea0
#
_entry.id   264d502593f7e39806d86c68666e8ea0
#
_cell.length_a   1.000
_cell.length_b   1.000
_cell.length_c   1.000
_cell.angle_alpha   90.00
_cell.angle_beta   90.00
_cell.angle_gamma   90.00
#
_symmetry.space_group_name_H-M   'P 1'
#
loop_
_entity.id
_entity.type
_entity.pdbx_description
1 polymer ?
#
loop_
_entity_poly.entity_id
_entity_poly.type
_entity_poly.pdbx_seq_one_letter_code
_entity_poly.pdbx_strand_id
1 'polypeptide(L)'
;MVIGYDDKGLPKTKNVLAKTKSECVEKLKTLKDALAPPAPPRIKADMPFGDWMEHWYETHSRPAARPGTRRIYEGYLRLYINPGLGHIPLNRLTAKDMQQFFAWLKTEGRADQSDGKTGLTDSQLRNIHSLCWRALEKAVSGNLIPQNPASGCKLPSARKGEMNLLSRESMQKLLIQAKEEKYYELFLLEFATGLRLGELTALQWEDLNLTTGELRISKQAVVIGSELVITEPKTKAAVRTLLLPPKVLEVFREYRKRNVSR
;
A
#
# COMPACT_ATOMS: atom_id res chain seq x y z
N MET A 1 -2.90 18.87 34.18
CA MET A 1 -2.24 18.83 32.86
C MET A 1 -3.14 18.07 31.88
N VAL A 2 -3.42 18.60 30.71
CA VAL A 2 -4.16 17.89 29.64
C VAL A 2 -3.23 16.83 29.03
N ILE A 3 -3.71 15.58 28.95
CA ILE A 3 -2.95 14.43 28.42
C ILE A 3 -3.49 13.90 27.09
N GLY A 4 -4.56 14.51 26.57
CA GLY A 4 -5.23 14.17 25.32
C GLY A 4 -6.67 14.64 25.31
N TYR A 5 -7.41 14.22 24.28
CA TYR A 5 -8.85 14.48 24.15
C TYR A 5 -9.58 13.15 24.02
N ASP A 6 -10.82 13.07 24.47
CA ASP A 6 -11.68 11.91 24.26
C ASP A 6 -12.37 11.95 22.90
N ASP A 7 -13.14 10.90 22.56
CA ASP A 7 -13.85 10.76 21.30
C ASP A 7 -14.91 11.86 21.07
N LYS A 8 -15.24 12.65 22.12
CA LYS A 8 -16.15 13.80 22.09
C LYS A 8 -15.43 15.14 22.07
N GLY A 9 -14.09 15.12 21.97
CA GLY A 9 -13.26 16.33 21.95
C GLY A 9 -13.06 17.00 23.31
N LEU A 10 -13.41 16.34 24.44
CA LEU A 10 -13.20 16.86 25.78
C LEU A 10 -11.78 16.53 26.28
N PRO A 11 -11.10 17.48 26.98
CA PRO A 11 -9.73 17.28 27.40
C PRO A 11 -9.64 16.23 28.52
N LYS A 12 -8.89 15.16 28.29
CA LYS A 12 -8.48 14.23 29.37
C LYS A 12 -7.38 14.88 30.18
N THR A 13 -7.62 15.04 31.50
CA THR A 13 -6.66 15.68 32.39
C THR A 13 -6.10 14.69 33.40
N LYS A 14 -4.82 14.85 33.75
CA LYS A 14 -4.19 14.14 34.87
C LYS A 14 -3.75 15.16 35.88
N ASN A 15 -4.21 15.00 37.14
CA ASN A 15 -3.91 15.91 38.25
C ASN A 15 -2.79 15.32 39.11
N VAL A 16 -1.93 16.20 39.62
CA VAL A 16 -0.86 15.84 40.53
C VAL A 16 -1.12 16.57 41.85
N LEU A 17 -1.14 15.83 42.94
CA LEU A 17 -1.28 16.37 44.29
C LEU A 17 0.06 16.27 45.03
N ALA A 18 0.43 17.32 45.70
CA ALA A 18 1.65 17.38 46.51
C ALA A 18 1.44 18.32 47.74
N LYS A 19 2.22 18.10 48.80
CA LYS A 19 2.14 18.93 50.01
C LYS A 19 2.85 20.27 49.88
N THR A 20 3.85 20.36 48.97
CA THR A 20 4.62 21.58 48.73
C THR A 20 4.66 21.91 47.26
N LYS A 21 4.90 23.20 46.93
CA LYS A 21 5.06 23.67 45.53
C LYS A 21 6.23 22.99 44.81
N SER A 22 7.35 22.78 45.52
CA SER A 22 8.54 22.13 44.96
C SER A 22 8.24 20.67 44.59
N GLU A 23 7.61 19.91 45.49
CA GLU A 23 7.20 18.53 45.22
C GLU A 23 6.17 18.43 44.07
N CYS A 24 5.27 19.40 43.96
CA CYS A 24 4.31 19.44 42.85
C CYS A 24 5.00 19.64 41.51
N VAL A 25 5.99 20.55 41.42
CA VAL A 25 6.77 20.81 40.21
C VAL A 25 7.56 19.57 39.83
N GLU A 26 8.17 18.88 40.77
CA GLU A 26 8.96 17.66 40.52
C GLU A 26 8.07 16.51 40.02
N LYS A 27 6.93 16.26 40.64
CA LYS A 27 5.93 15.30 40.21
C LYS A 27 5.34 15.63 38.82
N LEU A 28 5.12 16.91 38.54
CA LEU A 28 4.68 17.36 37.21
C LEU A 28 5.75 17.14 36.13
N LYS A 29 7.03 17.34 36.48
CA LYS A 29 8.15 17.08 35.55
C LYS A 29 8.24 15.59 35.27
N THR A 30 8.23 14.75 36.27
CA THR A 30 8.24 13.29 36.13
C THR A 30 7.04 12.79 35.30
N LEU A 31 5.85 13.37 35.52
CA LEU A 31 4.67 13.01 34.73
C LEU A 31 4.80 13.48 33.26
N LYS A 32 5.37 14.66 33.01
CA LYS A 32 5.63 15.15 31.66
C LYS A 32 6.65 14.28 30.94
N ASP A 33 7.73 13.88 31.61
CA ASP A 33 8.77 13.04 31.07
C ASP A 33 8.23 11.61 30.74
N ALA A 34 7.35 11.08 31.63
CA ALA A 34 6.69 9.79 31.40
C ALA A 34 5.61 9.81 30.30
N LEU A 35 5.04 10.97 29.99
CA LEU A 35 4.03 11.17 28.95
C LEU A 35 4.62 11.78 27.66
N ALA A 36 5.88 12.21 27.69
CA ALA A 36 6.56 12.67 26.50
C ALA A 36 6.66 11.48 25.52
N PRO A 37 6.29 11.68 24.24
CA PRO A 37 6.60 10.68 23.23
C PRO A 37 8.11 10.38 23.27
N PRO A 38 8.52 9.12 23.09
CA PRO A 38 9.96 8.80 23.06
C PRO A 38 10.65 9.78 22.11
N ALA A 39 11.74 10.39 22.58
CA ALA A 39 12.51 11.32 21.76
C ALA A 39 12.82 10.61 20.42
N PRO A 40 12.65 11.28 19.27
CA PRO A 40 12.95 10.66 18.00
C PRO A 40 14.37 10.06 18.06
N PRO A 41 14.55 8.84 17.60
CA PRO A 41 15.84 8.16 17.69
C PRO A 41 16.92 9.08 17.10
N ARG A 42 17.98 9.34 17.86
CA ARG A 42 19.12 10.12 17.36
C ARG A 42 19.72 9.34 16.21
N ILE A 43 19.59 9.88 14.99
CA ILE A 43 20.12 9.28 13.78
C ILE A 43 21.64 9.25 13.90
N LYS A 44 22.20 8.04 13.98
CA LYS A 44 23.64 7.78 14.04
C LYS A 44 23.99 6.71 13.03
N ALA A 45 25.23 6.74 12.56
CA ALA A 45 25.72 5.75 11.60
C ALA A 45 25.76 4.31 12.16
N ASP A 46 25.85 4.15 13.47
CA ASP A 46 25.91 2.85 14.16
C ASP A 46 24.53 2.31 14.56
N MET A 47 23.43 3.01 14.25
CA MET A 47 22.09 2.53 14.53
C MET A 47 21.75 1.26 13.75
N PRO A 48 20.88 0.37 14.24
CA PRO A 48 20.41 -0.80 13.49
C PRO A 48 19.77 -0.40 12.16
N PHE A 49 20.00 -1.17 11.11
CA PHE A 49 19.41 -0.88 9.79
C PHE A 49 17.88 -0.89 9.83
N GLY A 50 17.26 -1.74 10.64
CA GLY A 50 15.80 -1.76 10.85
C GLY A 50 15.29 -0.42 11.37
N ASP A 51 15.94 0.16 12.37
CA ASP A 51 15.56 1.46 12.96
C ASP A 51 15.72 2.59 11.93
N TRP A 52 16.80 2.53 11.11
CA TRP A 52 16.97 3.46 9.99
C TRP A 52 15.84 3.32 8.96
N MET A 53 15.49 2.09 8.58
CA MET A 53 14.42 1.83 7.61
C MET A 53 13.06 2.34 8.09
N GLU A 54 12.73 2.13 9.36
CA GLU A 54 11.49 2.65 9.97
C GLU A 54 11.49 4.17 10.03
N HIS A 55 12.59 4.78 10.50
CA HIS A 55 12.74 6.23 10.52
C HIS A 55 12.59 6.82 9.11
N TRP A 56 13.31 6.28 8.13
CA TRP A 56 13.21 6.74 6.74
C TRP A 56 11.81 6.55 6.18
N TYR A 57 11.17 5.44 6.47
CA TYR A 57 9.81 5.18 6.01
C TYR A 57 8.83 6.22 6.57
N GLU A 58 8.82 6.43 7.87
CA GLU A 58 7.90 7.37 8.53
C GLU A 58 8.12 8.82 8.08
N THR A 59 9.39 9.24 7.90
CA THR A 59 9.71 10.65 7.61
C THR A 59 9.68 10.99 6.12
N HIS A 60 10.09 10.06 5.24
CA HIS A 60 10.29 10.39 3.82
C HIS A 60 9.34 9.63 2.88
N SER A 61 8.94 8.41 3.20
CA SER A 61 8.16 7.59 2.28
C SER A 61 6.67 7.60 2.58
N ARG A 62 6.29 7.41 3.84
CA ARG A 62 4.89 7.30 4.28
C ARG A 62 4.05 8.54 3.98
N PRO A 63 4.51 9.80 4.18
CA PRO A 63 3.69 10.98 3.92
C PRO A 63 3.22 11.08 2.46
N ALA A 64 4.08 10.68 1.51
CA ALA A 64 3.76 10.71 0.08
C ALA A 64 3.12 9.42 -0.44
N ALA A 65 3.15 8.33 0.33
CA ALA A 65 2.66 7.03 -0.10
C ALA A 65 1.14 6.90 0.06
N ARG A 66 0.47 6.35 -0.96
CA ARG A 66 -0.94 5.98 -0.89
C ARG A 66 -1.18 4.81 0.06
N PRO A 67 -2.40 4.64 0.63
CA PRO A 67 -2.70 3.59 1.61
C PRO A 67 -2.28 2.18 1.18
N GLY A 68 -2.57 1.79 -0.07
CA GLY A 68 -2.15 0.49 -0.60
C GLY A 68 -0.64 0.31 -0.66
N THR A 69 0.11 1.37 -0.99
CA THR A 69 1.58 1.35 -1.00
C THR A 69 2.14 1.27 0.42
N ARG A 70 1.54 1.99 1.37
CA ARG A 70 1.91 1.92 2.80
C ARG A 70 1.81 0.48 3.31
N ARG A 71 0.67 -0.17 3.09
CA ARG A 71 0.45 -1.58 3.49
C ARG A 71 1.52 -2.52 2.94
N ILE A 72 1.90 -2.35 1.66
CA ILE A 72 2.94 -3.16 1.03
C ILE A 72 4.31 -2.91 1.67
N TYR A 73 4.69 -1.64 1.88
CA TYR A 73 5.98 -1.28 2.46
C TYR A 73 6.10 -1.71 3.92
N GLU A 74 5.06 -1.49 4.72
CA GLU A 74 4.96 -1.96 6.10
C GLU A 74 5.06 -3.50 6.18
N GLY A 75 4.43 -4.20 5.22
CA GLY A 75 4.60 -5.65 5.06
C GLY A 75 6.04 -6.04 4.76
N TYR A 76 6.73 -5.34 3.84
CA TYR A 76 8.13 -5.62 3.52
C TYR A 76 9.08 -5.34 4.68
N LEU A 77 8.86 -4.26 5.41
CA LEU A 77 9.64 -3.93 6.61
C LEU A 77 9.48 -5.02 7.67
N ARG A 78 8.26 -5.33 8.05
CA ARG A 78 7.96 -6.24 9.15
C ARG A 78 8.32 -7.69 8.86
N LEU A 79 8.00 -8.20 7.64
CA LEU A 79 8.12 -9.62 7.34
C LEU A 79 9.48 -10.02 6.79
N TYR A 80 10.23 -9.09 6.19
CA TYR A 80 11.45 -9.43 5.46
C TYR A 80 12.66 -8.61 5.90
N ILE A 81 12.58 -7.27 5.85
CA ILE A 81 13.74 -6.41 6.04
C ILE A 81 14.21 -6.43 7.50
N ASN A 82 13.31 -6.19 8.44
CA ASN A 82 13.66 -6.16 9.87
C ASN A 82 14.18 -7.52 10.37
N PRO A 83 13.53 -8.66 10.06
CA PRO A 83 14.07 -9.96 10.47
C PRO A 83 15.40 -10.33 9.79
N GLY A 84 15.56 -9.99 8.51
CA GLY A 84 16.73 -10.41 7.72
C GLY A 84 17.96 -9.53 7.88
N LEU A 85 17.79 -8.22 7.92
CA LEU A 85 18.88 -7.23 7.93
C LEU A 85 18.79 -6.23 9.08
N GLY A 86 17.65 -6.13 9.76
CA GLY A 86 17.37 -5.05 10.70
C GLY A 86 18.35 -4.95 11.87
N HIS A 87 18.94 -6.06 12.29
CA HIS A 87 19.90 -6.13 13.40
C HIS A 87 21.32 -5.63 13.06
N ILE A 88 21.65 -5.48 11.77
CA ILE A 88 22.99 -5.07 11.32
C ILE A 88 23.11 -3.54 11.48
N PRO A 89 24.19 -3.04 12.10
CA PRO A 89 24.46 -1.61 12.16
C PRO A 89 24.58 -1.01 10.75
N LEU A 90 23.94 0.16 10.52
CA LEU A 90 23.86 0.80 9.21
C LEU A 90 25.25 1.00 8.55
N ASN A 91 26.24 1.43 9.34
CA ASN A 91 27.62 1.65 8.89
C ASN A 91 28.43 0.35 8.66
N ARG A 92 27.88 -0.81 9.05
CA ARG A 92 28.52 -2.13 8.85
C ARG A 92 27.80 -2.96 7.79
N LEU A 93 26.66 -2.49 7.30
CA LEU A 93 25.91 -3.18 6.25
C LEU A 93 26.71 -3.18 4.94
N THR A 94 27.00 -4.37 4.42
CA THR A 94 27.80 -4.56 3.20
C THR A 94 26.98 -5.00 2.00
N ALA A 95 27.54 -4.85 0.81
CA ALA A 95 26.93 -5.39 -0.42
C ALA A 95 26.80 -6.93 -0.38
N LYS A 96 27.67 -7.61 0.37
CA LYS A 96 27.62 -9.06 0.58
C LYS A 96 26.39 -9.43 1.41
N ASP A 97 26.10 -8.71 2.49
CA ASP A 97 24.92 -8.95 3.34
C ASP A 97 23.65 -8.74 2.53
N MET A 98 23.58 -7.66 1.76
CA MET A 98 22.46 -7.39 0.86
C MET A 98 22.27 -8.51 -0.17
N GLN A 99 23.35 -8.98 -0.80
CA GLN A 99 23.26 -10.05 -1.81
C GLN A 99 22.81 -11.38 -1.18
N GLN A 100 23.31 -11.73 0.01
CA GLN A 100 22.90 -12.92 0.74
C GLN A 100 21.42 -12.85 1.15
N PHE A 101 20.98 -11.70 1.61
CA PHE A 101 19.57 -11.45 1.94
C PHE A 101 18.66 -11.68 0.73
N PHE A 102 19.00 -11.14 -0.44
CA PHE A 102 18.18 -11.36 -1.64
C PHE A 102 18.24 -12.80 -2.15
N ALA A 103 19.37 -13.50 -1.97
CA ALA A 103 19.46 -14.92 -2.28
C ALA A 103 18.54 -15.75 -1.37
N TRP A 104 18.54 -15.49 -0.07
CA TRP A 104 17.65 -16.12 0.89
C TRP A 104 16.17 -15.83 0.58
N LEU A 105 15.80 -14.57 0.32
CA LEU A 105 14.44 -14.22 -0.07
C LEU A 105 13.94 -14.97 -1.31
N LYS A 106 14.86 -15.27 -2.25
CA LYS A 106 14.54 -15.98 -3.48
C LYS A 106 14.20 -17.45 -3.25
N THR A 107 14.81 -18.09 -2.27
CA THR A 107 14.69 -19.52 -2.02
C THR A 107 13.77 -19.88 -0.87
N GLU A 108 13.87 -19.17 0.25
CA GLU A 108 13.28 -19.56 1.54
C GLU A 108 12.53 -18.43 2.25
N GLY A 109 12.77 -17.19 1.85
CA GLY A 109 12.33 -16.01 2.62
C GLY A 109 10.84 -15.72 2.61
N ARG A 110 9.99 -16.57 2.05
CA ARG A 110 8.56 -16.32 1.98
C ARG A 110 7.88 -16.57 3.34
N ALA A 111 7.23 -15.54 3.89
CA ALA A 111 6.58 -15.61 5.18
C ALA A 111 5.30 -16.49 5.17
N ASP A 112 4.54 -16.46 4.07
CA ASP A 112 3.38 -17.31 3.86
C ASP A 112 3.70 -18.42 2.85
N GLN A 113 3.70 -19.66 3.30
CA GLN A 113 4.02 -20.85 2.52
C GLN A 113 2.78 -21.75 2.30
N SER A 114 1.60 -21.24 2.49
CA SER A 114 0.33 -22.00 2.39
C SER A 114 0.12 -22.62 1.00
N ASP A 115 0.72 -22.06 -0.06
CA ASP A 115 0.68 -22.57 -1.43
C ASP A 115 1.89 -23.45 -1.81
N GLY A 116 2.70 -23.88 -0.82
CA GLY A 116 3.89 -24.71 -1.00
C GLY A 116 5.11 -24.00 -1.60
N LYS A 117 5.04 -22.69 -1.82
CA LYS A 117 6.18 -21.91 -2.31
C LYS A 117 6.97 -21.31 -1.15
N THR A 118 8.27 -21.44 -1.19
CA THR A 118 9.18 -21.00 -0.12
C THR A 118 9.86 -19.67 -0.39
N GLY A 119 10.04 -19.30 -1.65
CA GLY A 119 10.71 -18.07 -2.08
C GLY A 119 9.78 -16.99 -2.62
N LEU A 120 10.28 -15.76 -2.65
CA LEU A 120 9.59 -14.62 -3.23
C LEU A 120 9.72 -14.57 -4.76
N THR A 121 8.74 -13.94 -5.40
CA THR A 121 8.78 -13.69 -6.85
C THR A 121 9.85 -12.64 -7.21
N ASP A 122 10.35 -12.69 -8.44
CA ASP A 122 11.34 -11.72 -8.94
C ASP A 122 10.85 -10.27 -8.86
N SER A 123 9.55 -10.06 -9.00
CA SER A 123 8.93 -8.74 -8.86
C SER A 123 8.97 -8.25 -7.41
N GLN A 124 8.66 -9.13 -6.44
CA GLN A 124 8.73 -8.78 -5.02
C GLN A 124 10.16 -8.47 -4.59
N LEU A 125 11.13 -9.26 -5.03
CA LEU A 125 12.56 -9.02 -4.77
C LEU A 125 12.99 -7.64 -5.26
N ARG A 126 12.61 -7.25 -6.49
CA ARG A 126 12.92 -5.93 -7.04
C ARG A 126 12.25 -4.80 -6.26
N ASN A 127 11.03 -5.00 -5.80
CA ASN A 127 10.32 -4.00 -5.00
C ASN A 127 10.99 -3.80 -3.63
N ILE A 128 11.39 -4.89 -2.95
CA ILE A 128 12.11 -4.83 -1.68
C ILE A 128 13.48 -4.17 -1.88
N HIS A 129 14.21 -4.55 -2.94
CA HIS A 129 15.48 -3.92 -3.29
C HIS A 129 15.33 -2.42 -3.52
N SER A 130 14.35 -2.01 -4.32
CA SER A 130 14.07 -0.60 -4.59
C SER A 130 13.73 0.18 -3.30
N LEU A 131 13.06 -0.45 -2.35
CA LEU A 131 12.76 0.15 -1.05
C LEU A 131 14.04 0.36 -0.23
N CYS A 132 14.86 -0.70 -0.08
CA CYS A 132 16.14 -0.64 0.61
C CYS A 132 17.09 0.37 -0.06
N TRP A 133 17.19 0.32 -1.39
CA TRP A 133 18.07 1.20 -2.15
C TRP A 133 17.76 2.68 -1.90
N ARG A 134 16.49 3.07 -1.94
CA ARG A 134 16.07 4.46 -1.68
C ARG A 134 16.38 4.91 -0.26
N ALA A 135 16.16 4.05 0.72
CA ALA A 135 16.47 4.36 2.11
C ALA A 135 17.99 4.50 2.33
N LEU A 136 18.77 3.61 1.73
CA LEU A 136 20.25 3.65 1.82
C LEU A 136 20.83 4.83 1.05
N GLU A 137 20.26 5.21 -0.10
CA GLU A 137 20.65 6.42 -0.83
C GLU A 137 20.42 7.68 0.01
N LYS A 138 19.32 7.69 0.78
CA LYS A 138 19.08 8.78 1.73
C LYS A 138 20.09 8.79 2.87
N ALA A 139 20.56 7.62 3.32
CA ALA A 139 21.63 7.52 4.31
C ALA A 139 22.98 8.04 3.77
N VAL A 140 23.28 7.77 2.50
CA VAL A 140 24.46 8.33 1.82
C VAL A 140 24.36 9.84 1.73
N SER A 141 23.22 10.37 1.25
CA SER A 141 23.01 11.82 1.14
C SER A 141 23.01 12.54 2.50
N GLY A 142 22.71 11.82 3.58
CA GLY A 142 22.82 12.29 4.97
C GLY A 142 24.20 12.09 5.61
N ASN A 143 25.21 11.64 4.86
CA ASN A 143 26.56 11.33 5.34
C ASN A 143 26.64 10.30 6.49
N LEU A 144 25.64 9.41 6.59
CA LEU A 144 25.61 8.33 7.58
C LEU A 144 26.49 7.14 7.12
N ILE A 145 26.53 6.88 5.81
CA ILE A 145 27.36 5.85 5.18
C ILE A 145 28.04 6.41 3.92
N PRO A 146 29.23 5.92 3.56
CA PRO A 146 30.01 6.46 2.44
C PRO A 146 29.45 6.08 1.06
N GLN A 147 28.78 4.93 0.96
CA GLN A 147 28.23 4.39 -0.28
C GLN A 147 27.02 3.52 -0.02
N ASN A 148 26.18 3.34 -1.04
CA ASN A 148 24.98 2.54 -0.94
C ASN A 148 25.30 1.04 -1.17
N PRO A 149 25.21 0.17 -0.15
CA PRO A 149 25.53 -1.24 -0.30
C PRO A 149 24.54 -2.01 -1.19
N ALA A 150 23.37 -1.48 -1.48
CA ALA A 150 22.41 -2.10 -2.39
C ALA A 150 22.72 -1.86 -3.88
N SER A 151 23.60 -0.89 -4.21
CA SER A 151 23.87 -0.53 -5.61
C SER A 151 24.52 -1.63 -6.44
N GLY A 152 25.28 -2.53 -5.81
CA GLY A 152 25.98 -3.65 -6.48
C GLY A 152 25.19 -4.97 -6.53
N CYS A 153 23.97 -5.02 -6.02
CA CYS A 153 23.21 -6.27 -5.92
C CYS A 153 22.74 -6.78 -7.29
N LYS A 154 23.02 -8.05 -7.56
CA LYS A 154 22.53 -8.75 -8.74
C LYS A 154 21.15 -9.33 -8.44
N LEU A 155 20.13 -8.81 -9.11
CA LEU A 155 18.76 -9.29 -9.01
C LEU A 155 18.37 -10.10 -10.26
N PRO A 156 17.40 -11.02 -10.12
CA PRO A 156 16.87 -11.72 -11.29
C PRO A 156 16.31 -10.73 -12.31
N SER A 157 16.55 -11.02 -13.61
CA SER A 157 16.01 -10.21 -14.70
C SER A 157 14.47 -10.20 -14.68
N ALA A 158 13.88 -9.09 -15.13
CA ALA A 158 12.43 -9.03 -15.33
C ALA A 158 12.05 -9.89 -16.53
N ARG A 159 11.71 -11.15 -16.31
CA ARG A 159 11.09 -11.95 -17.37
C ARG A 159 9.65 -11.47 -17.54
N LYS A 160 9.32 -10.93 -18.69
CA LYS A 160 7.93 -10.78 -19.10
C LYS A 160 7.42 -12.17 -19.47
N GLY A 161 6.55 -12.74 -18.65
CA GLY A 161 5.81 -13.94 -19.03
C GLY A 161 4.94 -13.62 -20.26
N GLU A 162 4.68 -14.60 -21.09
CA GLU A 162 3.66 -14.48 -22.12
C GLU A 162 2.31 -14.22 -21.46
N MET A 163 1.57 -13.27 -22.01
CA MET A 163 0.25 -12.93 -21.50
C MET A 163 -0.76 -13.90 -22.11
N ASN A 164 -1.34 -14.76 -21.30
CA ASN A 164 -2.44 -15.63 -21.74
C ASN A 164 -3.69 -14.77 -21.95
N LEU A 165 -4.03 -14.53 -23.20
CA LEU A 165 -5.26 -13.85 -23.57
C LEU A 165 -6.42 -14.88 -23.61
N LEU A 166 -7.59 -14.47 -23.12
CA LEU A 166 -8.80 -15.27 -23.23
C LEU A 166 -9.19 -15.40 -24.70
N SER A 167 -9.44 -16.63 -25.14
CA SER A 167 -10.01 -16.86 -26.46
C SER A 167 -11.45 -16.35 -26.52
N ARG A 168 -11.98 -16.16 -27.72
CA ARG A 168 -13.36 -15.73 -27.92
C ARG A 168 -14.35 -16.73 -27.30
N GLU A 169 -14.07 -18.03 -27.42
CA GLU A 169 -14.88 -19.10 -26.86
C GLU A 169 -14.84 -19.07 -25.32
N SER A 170 -13.68 -18.80 -24.75
CA SER A 170 -13.51 -18.67 -23.28
C SER A 170 -14.27 -17.45 -22.75
N MET A 171 -14.25 -16.32 -23.46
CA MET A 171 -15.03 -15.14 -23.10
C MET A 171 -16.54 -15.40 -23.15
N GLN A 172 -17.01 -16.14 -24.18
CA GLN A 172 -18.42 -16.51 -24.28
C GLN A 172 -18.87 -17.42 -23.13
N LYS A 173 -18.07 -18.45 -22.78
CA LYS A 173 -18.34 -19.33 -21.64
C LYS A 173 -18.39 -18.56 -20.34
N LEU A 174 -17.44 -17.62 -20.13
CA LEU A 174 -17.43 -16.79 -18.95
C LEU A 174 -18.69 -15.92 -18.84
N LEU A 175 -19.15 -15.30 -19.93
CA LEU A 175 -20.38 -14.49 -19.93
C LEU A 175 -21.63 -15.32 -19.67
N ILE A 176 -21.70 -16.57 -20.14
CA ILE A 176 -22.80 -17.51 -19.83
C ILE A 176 -22.80 -17.81 -18.34
N GLN A 177 -21.66 -18.21 -17.76
CA GLN A 177 -21.56 -18.45 -16.33
C GLN A 177 -21.84 -17.19 -15.49
N ALA A 178 -21.33 -16.03 -15.90
CA ALA A 178 -21.59 -14.77 -15.24
C ALA A 178 -23.09 -14.40 -15.23
N LYS A 179 -23.85 -14.83 -16.23
CA LYS A 179 -25.30 -14.61 -16.27
C LYS A 179 -26.02 -15.47 -15.24
N GLU A 180 -25.61 -16.71 -15.05
CA GLU A 180 -26.14 -17.63 -14.01
C GLU A 180 -25.85 -17.08 -12.61
N GLU A 181 -24.65 -16.56 -12.40
CA GLU A 181 -24.15 -15.96 -11.14
C GLU A 181 -24.63 -14.51 -10.92
N LYS A 182 -25.40 -13.92 -11.83
CA LYS A 182 -25.91 -12.53 -11.78
C LYS A 182 -24.83 -11.44 -11.89
N TYR A 183 -23.69 -11.75 -12.50
CA TYR A 183 -22.59 -10.81 -12.76
C TYR A 183 -22.40 -10.46 -14.24
N TYR A 184 -23.39 -10.80 -15.08
CA TYR A 184 -23.30 -10.65 -16.54
C TYR A 184 -22.98 -9.20 -16.96
N GLU A 185 -23.73 -8.23 -16.43
CA GLU A 185 -23.59 -6.81 -16.79
C GLU A 185 -22.23 -6.26 -16.37
N LEU A 186 -21.68 -6.75 -15.23
CA LEU A 186 -20.35 -6.37 -14.74
C LEU A 186 -19.26 -6.80 -15.73
N PHE A 187 -19.23 -8.09 -16.08
CA PHE A 187 -18.23 -8.63 -17.00
C PHE A 187 -18.42 -8.10 -18.43
N LEU A 188 -19.64 -7.89 -18.87
CA LEU A 188 -19.91 -7.28 -20.17
C LEU A 188 -19.33 -5.86 -20.25
N LEU A 189 -19.48 -5.06 -19.19
CA LEU A 189 -18.92 -3.71 -19.12
C LEU A 189 -17.40 -3.75 -19.12
N GLU A 190 -16.80 -4.66 -18.33
CA GLU A 190 -15.34 -4.84 -18.28
C GLU A 190 -14.77 -5.18 -19.64
N PHE A 191 -15.36 -6.14 -20.36
CA PHE A 191 -14.93 -6.51 -21.72
C PHE A 191 -15.10 -5.39 -22.74
N ALA A 192 -16.17 -4.61 -22.63
CA ALA A 192 -16.44 -3.51 -23.55
C ALA A 192 -15.53 -2.30 -23.32
N THR A 193 -15.04 -2.09 -22.11
CA THR A 193 -14.36 -0.85 -21.69
C THR A 193 -12.91 -1.03 -21.27
N GLY A 194 -12.51 -2.22 -20.85
CA GLY A 194 -11.19 -2.48 -20.27
C GLY A 194 -10.92 -1.70 -18.98
N LEU A 195 -11.96 -1.43 -18.18
CA LEU A 195 -11.84 -0.73 -16.91
C LEU A 195 -11.00 -1.55 -15.91
N ARG A 196 -10.24 -0.85 -15.08
CA ARG A 196 -9.60 -1.50 -13.94
C ARG A 196 -10.64 -1.89 -12.90
N LEU A 197 -10.42 -2.98 -12.17
CA LEU A 197 -11.36 -3.45 -11.15
C LEU A 197 -11.81 -2.32 -10.19
N GLY A 198 -10.88 -1.49 -9.71
CA GLY A 198 -11.20 -0.37 -8.84
C GLY A 198 -12.05 0.73 -9.51
N GLU A 199 -11.88 0.98 -10.80
CA GLU A 199 -12.70 1.89 -11.59
C GLU A 199 -14.11 1.31 -11.77
N LEU A 200 -14.17 0.03 -12.17
CA LEU A 200 -15.41 -0.70 -12.41
C LEU A 200 -16.31 -0.77 -11.15
N THR A 201 -15.71 -1.11 -10.00
CA THR A 201 -16.45 -1.24 -8.72
C THR A 201 -16.84 0.10 -8.09
N ALA A 202 -16.27 1.22 -8.58
CA ALA A 202 -16.62 2.56 -8.12
C ALA A 202 -17.74 3.22 -8.95
N LEU A 203 -18.16 2.61 -10.07
CA LEU A 203 -19.15 3.20 -10.96
C LEU A 203 -20.52 3.29 -10.30
N GLN A 204 -21.20 4.36 -10.59
CA GLN A 204 -22.57 4.65 -10.18
C GLN A 204 -23.43 4.99 -11.41
N TRP A 205 -24.74 4.92 -11.27
CA TRP A 205 -25.65 5.22 -12.37
C TRP A 205 -25.52 6.65 -12.92
N GLU A 206 -25.08 7.58 -12.10
CA GLU A 206 -24.82 8.98 -12.50
C GLU A 206 -23.60 9.14 -13.42
N ASP A 207 -22.70 8.15 -13.42
CA ASP A 207 -21.52 8.15 -14.28
C ASP A 207 -21.84 7.72 -15.73
N LEU A 208 -23.03 7.12 -15.97
CA LEU A 208 -23.47 6.62 -17.27
C LEU A 208 -24.67 7.41 -17.79
N ASN A 209 -24.48 8.13 -18.90
CA ASN A 209 -25.58 8.71 -19.65
C ASN A 209 -26.22 7.65 -20.55
N LEU A 210 -27.40 7.16 -20.16
CA LEU A 210 -28.12 6.13 -20.91
C LEU A 210 -28.70 6.62 -22.25
N THR A 211 -28.75 7.93 -22.50
CA THR A 211 -29.21 8.50 -23.79
C THR A 211 -28.08 8.55 -24.78
N THR A 212 -26.91 9.14 -24.39
CA THR A 212 -25.77 9.33 -25.28
C THR A 212 -24.81 8.12 -25.30
N GLY A 213 -24.82 7.29 -24.24
CA GLY A 213 -23.87 6.19 -24.05
C GLY A 213 -22.53 6.61 -23.44
N GLU A 214 -22.41 7.87 -23.03
CA GLU A 214 -21.20 8.38 -22.39
C GLU A 214 -21.04 7.81 -20.98
N LEU A 215 -19.90 7.19 -20.71
CA LEU A 215 -19.49 6.67 -19.41
C LEU A 215 -18.30 7.47 -18.89
N ARG A 216 -18.48 8.19 -17.80
CA ARG A 216 -17.43 8.99 -17.17
C ARG A 216 -16.71 8.19 -16.09
N ILE A 217 -15.40 8.08 -16.18
CA ILE A 217 -14.52 7.44 -15.20
C ILE A 217 -13.76 8.53 -14.47
N SER A 218 -14.12 8.80 -13.21
CA SER A 218 -13.52 9.87 -12.40
C SER A 218 -13.16 9.44 -10.98
N LYS A 219 -13.45 8.19 -10.62
CA LYS A 219 -13.27 7.64 -9.27
C LYS A 219 -12.84 6.17 -9.33
N GLN A 220 -12.28 5.69 -8.24
CA GLN A 220 -11.92 4.28 -8.06
C GLN A 220 -12.22 3.84 -6.62
N ALA A 221 -12.59 2.59 -6.45
CA ALA A 221 -12.75 1.96 -5.16
C ALA A 221 -11.44 1.27 -4.72
N VAL A 222 -11.07 1.44 -3.47
CA VAL A 222 -9.89 0.84 -2.86
C VAL A 222 -10.26 0.28 -1.50
N VAL A 223 -9.81 -0.94 -1.20
CA VAL A 223 -9.99 -1.52 0.13
C VAL A 223 -8.85 -1.06 1.04
N ILE A 224 -9.21 -0.37 2.13
CA ILE A 224 -8.29 0.09 3.17
C ILE A 224 -8.70 -0.59 4.48
N GLY A 225 -7.88 -1.52 4.95
CA GLY A 225 -8.29 -2.41 6.06
C GLY A 225 -9.43 -3.32 5.64
N SER A 226 -10.60 -3.16 6.27
CA SER A 226 -11.85 -3.86 5.92
C SER A 226 -12.86 -2.96 5.18
N GLU A 227 -12.55 -1.69 4.95
CA GLU A 227 -13.48 -0.71 4.39
C GLU A 227 -13.21 -0.47 2.91
N LEU A 228 -14.30 -0.36 2.13
CA LEU A 228 -14.25 0.09 0.74
C LEU A 228 -14.32 1.62 0.70
N VAL A 229 -13.25 2.25 0.22
CA VAL A 229 -13.15 3.70 0.14
C VAL A 229 -13.11 4.15 -1.31
N ILE A 230 -13.96 5.11 -1.67
CA ILE A 230 -13.95 5.74 -2.99
C ILE A 230 -12.89 6.86 -2.97
N THR A 231 -12.00 6.83 -3.93
CA THR A 231 -10.90 7.81 -4.07
C THR A 231 -10.80 8.30 -5.50
N GLU A 232 -10.10 9.43 -5.67
CA GLU A 232 -9.71 9.88 -7.00
C GLU A 232 -8.73 8.91 -7.68
N PRO A 233 -8.74 8.83 -9.02
CA PRO A 233 -7.78 8.03 -9.78
C PRO A 233 -6.34 8.43 -9.50
N LYS A 234 -5.41 7.49 -9.76
CA LYS A 234 -3.99 7.67 -9.49
C LYS A 234 -3.34 8.82 -10.29
N THR A 235 -3.84 9.10 -11.48
CA THR A 235 -3.32 10.13 -12.38
C THR A 235 -4.47 10.93 -12.99
N LYS A 236 -4.23 12.18 -13.36
CA LYS A 236 -5.21 13.02 -14.08
C LYS A 236 -5.64 12.37 -15.41
N ALA A 237 -4.74 11.70 -16.10
CA ALA A 237 -5.03 10.98 -17.35
C ALA A 237 -5.95 9.76 -17.18
N ALA A 238 -6.17 9.29 -15.94
CA ALA A 238 -7.12 8.22 -15.68
C ALA A 238 -8.58 8.71 -15.64
N VAL A 239 -8.80 10.01 -15.47
CA VAL A 239 -10.11 10.64 -15.64
C VAL A 239 -10.39 10.74 -17.13
N ARG A 240 -11.39 10.00 -17.59
CA ARG A 240 -11.75 9.91 -19.01
C ARG A 240 -13.22 9.62 -19.20
N THR A 241 -13.73 9.93 -20.39
CA THR A 241 -15.07 9.53 -20.84
C THR A 241 -14.93 8.51 -21.97
N LEU A 242 -15.67 7.43 -21.88
CA LEU A 242 -15.78 6.40 -22.91
C LEU A 242 -17.19 6.43 -23.50
N LEU A 243 -17.31 6.03 -24.77
CA LEU A 243 -18.61 5.82 -25.41
C LEU A 243 -18.89 4.33 -25.44
N LEU A 244 -19.97 3.90 -24.83
CA LEU A 244 -20.38 2.49 -24.82
C LEU A 244 -20.92 2.08 -26.19
N PRO A 245 -20.56 0.86 -26.66
CA PRO A 245 -21.20 0.31 -27.86
C PRO A 245 -22.71 0.22 -27.71
N PRO A 246 -23.51 0.49 -28.76
CA PRO A 246 -24.98 0.54 -28.69
C PRO A 246 -25.61 -0.72 -28.07
N LYS A 247 -25.10 -1.91 -28.44
CA LYS A 247 -25.57 -3.19 -27.89
C LYS A 247 -25.34 -3.33 -26.38
N VAL A 248 -24.21 -2.80 -25.88
CA VAL A 248 -23.91 -2.79 -24.43
C VAL A 248 -24.84 -1.81 -23.73
N LEU A 249 -25.05 -0.64 -24.30
CA LEU A 249 -25.95 0.39 -23.76
C LEU A 249 -27.40 -0.11 -23.65
N GLU A 250 -27.91 -0.88 -24.61
CA GLU A 250 -29.22 -1.52 -24.56
C GLU A 250 -29.34 -2.45 -23.34
N VAL A 251 -28.32 -3.29 -23.08
CA VAL A 251 -28.30 -4.18 -21.91
C VAL A 251 -28.38 -3.37 -20.61
N PHE A 252 -27.65 -2.25 -20.51
CA PHE A 252 -27.69 -1.39 -19.32
C PHE A 252 -29.00 -0.65 -19.14
N ARG A 253 -29.67 -0.25 -20.23
CA ARG A 253 -31.03 0.31 -20.18
C ARG A 253 -31.99 -0.71 -19.59
N GLU A 254 -31.98 -1.95 -20.06
CA GLU A 254 -32.83 -3.03 -19.54
C GLU A 254 -32.46 -3.42 -18.09
N TYR A 255 -31.17 -3.46 -17.77
CA TYR A 255 -30.71 -3.74 -16.41
C TYR A 255 -31.22 -2.68 -15.41
N ARG A 256 -31.15 -1.39 -15.77
CA ARG A 256 -31.68 -0.31 -14.93
C ARG A 256 -33.17 -0.42 -14.72
N LYS A 257 -33.96 -0.70 -15.77
CA LYS A 257 -35.43 -0.90 -15.65
C LYS A 257 -35.77 -1.99 -14.65
N ARG A 258 -35.07 -3.12 -14.70
CA ARG A 258 -35.26 -4.28 -13.80
C ARG A 258 -34.92 -3.99 -12.33
N ASN A 259 -33.98 -3.09 -12.07
CA ASN A 259 -33.45 -2.83 -10.71
C ASN A 259 -33.98 -1.56 -10.05
N VAL A 260 -34.55 -0.63 -10.79
CA VAL A 260 -35.22 0.58 -10.24
C VAL A 260 -36.66 0.28 -9.83
N SER A 261 -37.24 -0.83 -10.28
CA SER A 261 -38.56 -1.29 -9.90
C SER A 261 -38.61 -2.13 -8.63
N ARG A 262 -37.50 -2.22 -7.90
CA ARG A 262 -37.38 -2.85 -6.58
C ARG A 262 -36.97 -1.82 -5.55
#